data_177666038537060d5cfd43bb945414b6
#
_entry.id   177666038537060d5cfd43bb945414b6
#
_cell.length_a   1.000
_cell.length_b   1.000
_cell.length_c   1.000
_cell.angle_alpha   90.00
_cell.angle_beta   90.00
_cell.angle_gamma   90.00
#
_symmetry.space_group_name_H-M   'P 1'
#
loop_
_entity.id
_entity.type
_entity.pdbx_description
1 polymer ?
#
loop_
_entity_poly.entity_id
_entity_poly.type
_entity_poly.pdbx_seq_one_letter_code
_entity_poly.pdbx_strand_id
1 'polypeptide(L)'
;MSVLAKNIKFNLIGQVFVILLGFISFKFIYQDLGEDALGIIYFTYLISGVIASSLDIGLTKTTTREIAGNSNDTDYVIKLIQTFSLLYWSAYVVVIVFFVLLLPNIVNSWINLTTMEGQLAQYVLLILGITSLLSIPKMLMSSVFIGLQRMDINNTIEVAVTAIQQLGIVALLVTGH
;
A
#
# COMPACT_ATOMS: atom_id res chain seq x y z
N MET A 1 -20.15 9.51 25.15
CA MET A 1 -19.12 8.63 24.56
C MET A 1 -17.84 9.43 24.44
N SER A 2 -16.71 8.92 24.92
CA SER A 2 -15.42 9.58 24.76
C SER A 2 -15.05 9.63 23.27
N VAL A 3 -14.35 10.67 22.84
CA VAL A 3 -13.84 10.84 21.46
C VAL A 3 -13.06 9.58 21.04
N LEU A 4 -12.30 9.00 21.96
CA LEU A 4 -11.56 7.77 21.76
C LEU A 4 -12.47 6.59 21.39
N ALA A 5 -13.56 6.39 22.08
CA ALA A 5 -14.50 5.28 21.79
C ALA A 5 -15.18 5.43 20.43
N LYS A 6 -15.45 6.67 20.00
CA LYS A 6 -15.99 6.97 18.67
C LYS A 6 -14.97 6.63 17.57
N ASN A 7 -13.70 7.01 17.76
CA ASN A 7 -12.63 6.75 16.80
C ASN A 7 -12.33 5.25 16.67
N ILE A 8 -12.33 4.50 17.79
CA ILE A 8 -12.14 3.04 17.78
C ILE A 8 -13.28 2.35 17.00
N LYS A 9 -14.53 2.72 17.25
CA LYS A 9 -15.67 2.15 16.52
C LYS A 9 -15.60 2.44 15.03
N PHE A 10 -15.27 3.68 14.65
CA PHE A 10 -15.17 4.06 13.25
C PHE A 10 -14.07 3.28 12.53
N ASN A 11 -12.92 3.09 13.19
CA ASN A 11 -11.82 2.27 12.69
C ASN A 11 -12.22 0.81 12.49
N LEU A 12 -12.86 0.20 13.48
CA LEU A 12 -13.30 -1.19 13.40
C LEU A 12 -14.29 -1.40 12.26
N ILE A 13 -15.29 -0.53 12.14
CA ILE A 13 -16.29 -0.60 11.05
C ILE A 13 -15.60 -0.44 9.68
N GLY A 14 -14.70 0.53 9.55
CA GLY A 14 -13.94 0.73 8.32
C GLY A 14 -13.10 -0.49 7.95
N GLN A 15 -12.41 -1.10 8.90
CA GLN A 15 -11.60 -2.29 8.65
C GLN A 15 -12.46 -3.52 8.28
N VAL A 16 -13.57 -3.74 8.97
CA VAL A 16 -14.50 -4.82 8.61
C VAL A 16 -15.03 -4.63 7.18
N PHE A 17 -15.40 -3.40 6.83
CA PHE A 17 -15.86 -3.08 5.48
C PHE A 17 -14.79 -3.35 4.42
N VAL A 18 -13.54 -2.93 4.66
CA VAL A 18 -12.39 -3.21 3.77
C VAL A 18 -12.15 -4.71 3.59
N ILE A 19 -12.22 -5.49 4.68
CA ILE A 19 -12.06 -6.94 4.63
C ILE A 19 -13.17 -7.59 3.79
N LEU A 20 -14.42 -7.18 3.99
CA LEU A 20 -15.55 -7.71 3.21
C LEU A 20 -15.40 -7.38 1.72
N LEU A 21 -15.03 -6.16 1.38
CA LEU A 21 -14.75 -5.77 -0.01
C LEU A 21 -13.59 -6.59 -0.60
N GLY A 22 -12.55 -6.86 0.19
CA GLY A 22 -11.44 -7.70 -0.23
C GLY A 22 -11.87 -9.13 -0.59
N PHE A 23 -12.74 -9.74 0.21
CA PHE A 23 -13.31 -11.07 -0.10
C PHE A 23 -14.16 -11.06 -1.37
N ILE A 24 -14.95 -10.01 -1.58
CA ILE A 24 -15.75 -9.85 -2.80
C ILE A 24 -14.83 -9.76 -4.01
N SER A 25 -13.84 -8.86 -3.98
CA SER A 25 -12.87 -8.69 -5.07
C SER A 25 -12.08 -9.97 -5.35
N PHE A 26 -11.67 -10.69 -4.31
CA PHE A 26 -10.99 -11.98 -4.43
C PHE A 26 -11.81 -12.96 -5.26
N LYS A 27 -13.12 -13.08 -4.97
CA LYS A 27 -14.02 -13.97 -5.71
C LYS A 27 -14.06 -13.62 -7.20
N PHE A 28 -14.25 -12.34 -7.54
CA PHE A 28 -14.32 -11.90 -8.94
C PHE A 28 -12.97 -12.06 -9.65
N ILE A 29 -11.86 -11.70 -9.03
CA ILE A 29 -10.53 -11.88 -9.61
C ILE A 29 -10.28 -13.37 -9.93
N TYR A 30 -10.59 -14.26 -8.98
CA TYR A 30 -10.40 -15.68 -9.19
C TYR A 30 -11.27 -16.26 -10.32
N GLN A 31 -12.53 -15.82 -10.39
CA GLN A 31 -13.48 -16.30 -11.40
C GLN A 31 -13.14 -15.84 -12.81
N ASP A 32 -12.72 -14.58 -12.96
CA ASP A 32 -12.56 -13.94 -14.27
C ASP A 32 -11.11 -13.97 -14.78
N LEU A 33 -10.12 -13.87 -13.88
CA LEU A 33 -8.70 -13.80 -14.25
C LEU A 33 -7.91 -15.09 -13.93
N GLY A 34 -8.50 -15.99 -13.13
CA GLY A 34 -7.89 -17.27 -12.78
C GLY A 34 -6.86 -17.21 -11.65
N GLU A 35 -6.24 -18.37 -11.40
CA GLU A 35 -5.34 -18.57 -10.27
C GLU A 35 -3.98 -17.87 -10.44
N ASP A 36 -3.43 -17.81 -11.65
CA ASP A 36 -2.13 -17.17 -11.92
C ASP A 36 -2.17 -15.67 -11.61
N ALA A 37 -3.24 -14.97 -12.06
CA ALA A 37 -3.41 -13.54 -11.78
C ALA A 37 -3.51 -13.26 -10.29
N LEU A 38 -4.25 -14.10 -9.58
CA LEU A 38 -4.42 -14.01 -8.15
C LEU A 38 -3.09 -14.26 -7.42
N GLY A 39 -2.34 -15.27 -7.86
CA GLY A 39 -1.00 -15.57 -7.37
C GLY A 39 -0.05 -14.38 -7.53
N ILE A 40 -0.02 -13.73 -8.68
CA ILE A 40 0.82 -12.55 -8.94
C ILE A 40 0.42 -11.39 -8.02
N ILE A 41 -0.87 -11.13 -7.84
CA ILE A 41 -1.36 -10.05 -6.96
C ILE A 41 -0.88 -10.26 -5.52
N TYR A 42 -1.13 -11.45 -4.94
CA TYR A 42 -0.73 -11.74 -3.56
C TYR A 42 0.78 -11.79 -3.38
N PHE A 43 1.50 -12.37 -4.34
CA PHE A 43 2.96 -12.36 -4.35
C PHE A 43 3.49 -10.92 -4.31
N THR A 44 2.92 -10.03 -5.14
CA THR A 44 3.31 -8.63 -5.18
C THR A 44 3.08 -7.91 -3.84
N TYR A 45 1.91 -8.11 -3.23
CA TYR A 45 1.62 -7.53 -1.92
C TYR A 45 2.54 -8.06 -0.83
N LEU A 46 2.84 -9.37 -0.84
CA LEU A 46 3.75 -9.97 0.13
C LEU A 46 5.17 -9.38 0.00
N ILE A 47 5.73 -9.39 -1.21
CA ILE A 47 7.08 -8.85 -1.45
C ILE A 47 7.15 -7.36 -1.12
N SER A 48 6.17 -6.57 -1.56
CA SER A 48 6.12 -5.14 -1.26
C SER A 48 6.00 -4.86 0.24
N GLY A 49 5.22 -5.67 0.97
CA GLY A 49 5.10 -5.59 2.41
C GLY A 49 6.40 -5.92 3.15
N VAL A 50 7.10 -6.97 2.71
CA VAL A 50 8.41 -7.34 3.27
C VAL A 50 9.44 -6.22 3.01
N ILE A 51 9.50 -5.69 1.80
CA ILE A 51 10.42 -4.60 1.45
C ILE A 51 10.10 -3.35 2.28
N ALA A 52 8.83 -2.93 2.32
CA ALA A 52 8.42 -1.74 3.07
C ALA A 52 8.74 -1.87 4.56
N SER A 53 8.43 -3.02 5.18
CA SER A 53 8.74 -3.25 6.60
C SER A 53 10.25 -3.33 6.88
N SER A 54 11.05 -3.84 5.94
CA SER A 54 12.50 -3.90 6.05
C SER A 54 13.14 -2.51 5.96
N LEU A 55 12.56 -1.61 5.18
CA LEU A 55 13.02 -0.22 5.04
C LEU A 55 12.58 0.66 6.21
N ASP A 56 11.51 0.30 6.90
CA ASP A 56 11.00 1.05 8.06
C ASP A 56 11.84 0.81 9.35
N ILE A 57 13.13 0.86 9.28
CA ILE A 57 14.03 0.67 10.44
C ILE A 57 13.79 1.77 11.50
N GLY A 58 12.55 1.91 11.94
CA GLY A 58 12.12 2.90 12.92
C GLY A 58 11.88 4.32 12.36
N LEU A 59 11.98 4.51 11.05
CA LEU A 59 11.74 5.81 10.40
C LEU A 59 10.34 6.33 10.67
N THR A 60 9.32 5.50 10.51
CA THR A 60 7.91 5.83 10.79
C THR A 60 7.72 6.28 12.25
N LYS A 61 8.30 5.53 13.20
CA LYS A 61 8.21 5.85 14.63
C LYS A 61 8.95 7.14 14.98
N THR A 62 10.14 7.34 14.41
CA THR A 62 10.93 8.55 14.61
C THR A 62 10.19 9.77 14.06
N THR A 63 9.70 9.69 12.83
CA THR A 63 8.93 10.77 12.19
C THR A 63 7.68 11.12 13.01
N THR A 64 6.92 10.12 13.43
CA THR A 64 5.73 10.33 14.27
C THR A 64 6.07 11.02 15.58
N ARG A 65 7.15 10.59 16.26
CA ARG A 65 7.59 11.16 17.53
C ARG A 65 8.06 12.61 17.37
N GLU A 66 8.87 12.90 16.36
CA GLU A 66 9.39 14.25 16.10
C GLU A 66 8.26 15.23 15.78
N ILE A 67 7.28 14.82 14.97
CA ILE A 67 6.11 15.65 14.66
C ILE A 67 5.25 15.87 15.90
N ALA A 68 5.00 14.81 16.69
CA ALA A 68 4.20 14.94 17.90
C ALA A 68 4.86 15.87 18.94
N GLY A 69 6.19 15.80 19.08
CA GLY A 69 6.96 16.63 20.01
C GLY A 69 7.04 18.11 19.61
N ASN A 70 6.96 18.40 18.31
CA ASN A 70 7.12 19.75 17.76
C ASN A 70 5.86 20.24 17.01
N SER A 71 4.70 19.72 17.34
CA SER A 71 3.44 20.00 16.62
C SER A 71 3.05 21.48 16.60
N ASN A 72 3.56 22.29 17.52
CA ASN A 72 3.32 23.74 17.61
C ASN A 72 4.31 24.55 16.76
N ASP A 73 5.41 23.95 16.30
CA ASP A 73 6.40 24.59 15.44
C ASP A 73 6.19 24.14 13.98
N THR A 74 5.34 24.89 13.29
CA THR A 74 4.96 24.58 11.90
C THR A 74 6.16 24.60 10.96
N ASP A 75 7.12 25.52 11.16
CA ASP A 75 8.29 25.64 10.29
C ASP A 75 9.22 24.44 10.45
N TYR A 76 9.41 23.98 11.68
CA TYR A 76 10.15 22.75 11.95
C TYR A 76 9.49 21.53 11.31
N VAL A 77 8.18 21.37 11.50
CA VAL A 77 7.42 20.24 10.95
C VAL A 77 7.50 20.23 9.43
N ILE A 78 7.37 21.39 8.76
CA ILE A 78 7.49 21.47 7.29
C ILE A 78 8.88 21.03 6.83
N LYS A 79 9.96 21.52 7.44
CA LYS A 79 11.34 21.15 7.10
C LYS A 79 11.57 19.64 7.31
N LEU A 80 11.04 19.11 8.39
CA LEU A 80 11.10 17.67 8.69
C LEU A 80 10.41 16.86 7.60
N ILE A 81 9.19 17.23 7.20
CA ILE A 81 8.43 16.55 6.12
C ILE A 81 9.22 16.64 4.81
N GLN A 82 9.79 17.78 4.46
CA GLN A 82 10.59 17.93 3.24
C GLN A 82 11.81 17.01 3.25
N THR A 83 12.53 16.93 4.36
CA THR A 83 13.72 16.09 4.51
C THR A 83 13.37 14.61 4.43
N PHE A 84 12.36 14.17 5.16
CA PHE A 84 11.92 12.77 5.11
C PHE A 84 11.26 12.42 3.77
N SER A 85 10.56 13.37 3.13
CA SER A 85 10.01 13.16 1.79
C SER A 85 11.11 12.79 0.79
N LEU A 86 12.22 13.54 0.78
CA LEU A 86 13.36 13.21 -0.07
C LEU A 86 13.90 11.79 0.21
N LEU A 87 14.00 11.41 1.49
CA LEU A 87 14.49 10.10 1.90
C LEU A 87 13.55 8.97 1.42
N TYR A 88 12.24 9.09 1.67
CA TYR A 88 11.28 8.06 1.30
C TYR A 88 11.14 7.93 -0.23
N TRP A 89 11.15 9.04 -0.96
CA TRP A 89 11.10 9.00 -2.43
C TRP A 89 12.39 8.46 -3.03
N SER A 90 13.56 8.79 -2.48
CA SER A 90 14.83 8.21 -2.95
C SER A 90 14.88 6.70 -2.68
N ALA A 91 14.43 6.24 -1.51
CA ALA A 91 14.32 4.83 -1.20
C ALA A 91 13.38 4.11 -2.18
N TYR A 92 12.22 4.70 -2.47
CA TYR A 92 11.27 4.19 -3.46
C TYR A 92 11.90 4.02 -4.84
N VAL A 93 12.61 5.04 -5.34
CA VAL A 93 13.28 4.98 -6.65
C VAL A 93 14.34 3.89 -6.68
N VAL A 94 15.17 3.79 -5.64
CA VAL A 94 16.20 2.74 -5.54
C VAL A 94 15.56 1.35 -5.57
N VAL A 95 14.52 1.15 -4.77
CA VAL A 95 13.81 -0.14 -4.72
C VAL A 95 13.18 -0.50 -6.07
N ILE A 96 12.57 0.46 -6.77
CA ILE A 96 12.01 0.22 -8.10
C ILE A 96 13.10 -0.19 -9.09
N VAL A 97 14.25 0.47 -9.08
CA VAL A 97 15.36 0.10 -9.97
C VAL A 97 15.77 -1.35 -9.72
N PHE A 98 15.97 -1.74 -8.45
CA PHE A 98 16.29 -3.14 -8.12
C PHE A 98 15.16 -4.11 -8.49
N PHE A 99 13.92 -3.73 -8.24
CA PHE A 99 12.76 -4.55 -8.59
C PHE A 99 12.68 -4.81 -10.09
N VAL A 100 12.85 -3.77 -10.93
CA VAL A 100 12.84 -3.90 -12.40
C VAL A 100 13.99 -4.79 -12.90
N LEU A 101 15.19 -4.64 -12.32
CA LEU A 101 16.34 -5.48 -12.69
C LEU A 101 16.14 -6.95 -12.32
N LEU A 102 15.45 -7.24 -11.21
CA LEU A 102 15.19 -8.59 -10.75
C LEU A 102 13.93 -9.22 -11.36
N LEU A 103 13.07 -8.42 -12.00
CA LEU A 103 11.78 -8.84 -12.51
C LEU A 103 11.82 -10.11 -13.39
N PRO A 104 12.74 -10.24 -14.38
CA PRO A 104 12.82 -11.46 -15.20
C PRO A 104 13.13 -12.69 -14.38
N ASN A 105 14.04 -12.56 -13.39
CA ASN A 105 14.43 -13.66 -12.51
C ASN A 105 13.27 -14.07 -11.59
N ILE A 106 12.52 -13.10 -11.09
CA ILE A 106 11.35 -13.34 -10.25
C ILE A 106 10.30 -14.15 -11.02
N VAL A 107 9.93 -13.73 -12.22
CA VAL A 107 8.92 -14.43 -13.01
C VAL A 107 9.38 -15.83 -13.43
N ASN A 108 10.64 -15.98 -13.84
CA ASN A 108 11.12 -17.27 -14.35
C ASN A 108 11.45 -18.29 -13.26
N SER A 109 11.78 -17.83 -12.03
CA SER A 109 12.30 -18.73 -11.00
C SER A 109 11.42 -18.84 -9.76
N TRP A 110 10.58 -17.84 -9.48
CA TRP A 110 9.80 -17.77 -8.24
C TRP A 110 8.29 -17.95 -8.46
N ILE A 111 7.81 -17.65 -9.67
CA ILE A 111 6.39 -17.76 -9.99
C ILE A 111 6.18 -18.97 -10.89
N ASN A 112 5.33 -19.89 -10.47
CA ASN A 112 4.95 -21.04 -11.27
C ASN A 112 3.64 -20.73 -12.01
N LEU A 113 3.76 -20.34 -13.28
CA LEU A 113 2.63 -20.00 -14.13
C LEU A 113 2.05 -21.26 -14.77
N THR A 114 0.74 -21.38 -14.76
CA THR A 114 0.03 -22.52 -15.32
C THR A 114 -0.71 -22.18 -16.63
N THR A 115 -1.28 -21.00 -16.70
CA THR A 115 -2.15 -20.57 -17.82
C THR A 115 -1.71 -19.25 -18.45
N MET A 116 -1.02 -18.39 -17.67
CA MET A 116 -0.62 -17.06 -18.11
C MET A 116 0.72 -17.09 -18.84
N GLU A 117 0.80 -16.36 -19.97
CA GLU A 117 2.06 -16.19 -20.70
C GLU A 117 3.07 -15.39 -19.86
N GLY A 118 4.35 -15.85 -19.87
CA GLY A 118 5.41 -15.24 -19.06
C GLY A 118 5.63 -13.75 -19.33
N GLN A 119 5.49 -13.28 -20.57
CA GLN A 119 5.59 -11.85 -20.90
C GLN A 119 4.45 -11.05 -20.28
N LEU A 120 3.23 -11.55 -20.35
CA LEU A 120 2.07 -10.89 -19.72
C LEU A 120 2.25 -10.84 -18.20
N ALA A 121 2.71 -11.94 -17.60
CA ALA A 121 3.00 -11.97 -16.16
C ALA A 121 4.05 -10.94 -15.75
N GLN A 122 5.11 -10.73 -16.56
CA GLN A 122 6.12 -9.69 -16.32
C GLN A 122 5.50 -8.30 -16.36
N TYR A 123 4.66 -7.97 -17.35
CA TYR A 123 3.99 -6.66 -17.42
C TYR A 123 3.05 -6.43 -16.24
N VAL A 124 2.25 -7.42 -15.88
CA VAL A 124 1.33 -7.34 -14.74
C VAL A 124 2.11 -7.14 -13.45
N LEU A 125 3.15 -7.94 -13.22
CA LEU A 125 4.00 -7.84 -12.04
C LEU A 125 4.74 -6.50 -11.98
N LEU A 126 5.19 -5.96 -13.12
CA LEU A 126 5.82 -4.64 -13.19
C LEU A 126 4.88 -3.54 -12.72
N ILE A 127 3.67 -3.48 -13.28
CA ILE A 127 2.68 -2.45 -12.95
C ILE A 127 2.26 -2.57 -11.49
N LEU A 128 1.92 -3.78 -11.04
CA LEU A 128 1.53 -4.03 -9.66
C LEU A 128 2.68 -3.76 -8.68
N GLY A 129 3.92 -4.12 -9.03
CA GLY A 129 5.09 -3.87 -8.21
C GLY A 129 5.36 -2.38 -8.02
N ILE A 130 5.37 -1.61 -9.11
CA ILE A 130 5.56 -0.15 -9.04
C ILE A 130 4.47 0.51 -8.20
N THR A 131 3.21 0.12 -8.40
CA THR A 131 2.07 0.72 -7.67
C THR A 131 2.03 0.30 -6.20
N SER A 132 2.32 -0.95 -5.88
CA SER A 132 2.30 -1.43 -4.49
C SER A 132 3.48 -0.88 -3.67
N LEU A 133 4.65 -0.67 -4.30
CA LEU A 133 5.82 -0.06 -3.66
C LEU A 133 5.62 1.43 -3.33
N LEU A 134 4.59 2.11 -3.89
CA LEU A 134 4.17 3.44 -3.42
C LEU A 134 3.75 3.45 -1.95
N SER A 135 3.56 2.28 -1.34
CA SER A 135 3.42 2.17 0.12
C SER A 135 4.60 2.79 0.88
N ILE A 136 5.82 2.79 0.31
CA ILE A 136 7.02 3.37 0.93
C ILE A 136 6.85 4.89 1.16
N PRO A 137 6.63 5.76 0.15
CA PRO A 137 6.39 7.18 0.41
C PRO A 137 5.06 7.44 1.14
N LYS A 138 4.06 6.56 1.01
CA LYS A 138 2.80 6.65 1.78
C LYS A 138 3.05 6.57 3.31
N MET A 139 4.04 5.80 3.77
CA MET A 139 4.38 5.66 5.19
C MET A 139 4.71 7.00 5.84
N LEU A 140 5.36 7.93 5.11
CA LEU A 140 5.61 9.27 5.60
C LEU A 140 4.31 10.01 5.91
N MET A 141 3.35 10.02 4.96
CA MET A 141 2.09 10.73 5.16
C MET A 141 1.29 10.16 6.32
N SER A 142 1.27 8.84 6.45
CA SER A 142 0.66 8.16 7.61
C SER A 142 1.31 8.60 8.93
N SER A 143 2.65 8.66 8.98
CA SER A 143 3.40 9.12 10.16
C SER A 143 3.09 10.57 10.53
N VAL A 144 2.91 11.44 9.53
CA VAL A 144 2.51 12.85 9.73
C VAL A 144 1.14 12.93 10.39
N PHE A 145 0.14 12.24 9.85
CA PHE A 145 -1.22 12.27 10.41
C PHE A 145 -1.26 11.68 11.83
N ILE A 146 -0.52 10.60 12.08
CA ILE A 146 -0.44 9.99 13.42
C ILE A 146 0.26 10.95 14.40
N GLY A 147 1.37 11.59 14.00
CA GLY A 147 2.10 12.55 14.81
C GLY A 147 1.29 13.80 15.17
N LEU A 148 0.46 14.26 14.24
CA LEU A 148 -0.50 15.35 14.47
C LEU A 148 -1.78 14.91 15.19
N GLN A 149 -1.87 13.66 15.64
CA GLN A 149 -3.06 13.06 16.27
C GLN A 149 -4.32 13.10 15.40
N ARG A 150 -4.16 13.14 14.07
CA ARG A 150 -5.24 13.15 13.08
C ARG A 150 -5.44 11.77 12.44
N MET A 151 -5.53 10.74 13.28
CA MET A 151 -5.79 9.36 12.86
C MET A 151 -7.12 9.21 12.13
N ASP A 152 -8.09 10.07 12.44
CA ASP A 152 -9.37 10.16 11.76
C ASP A 152 -9.19 10.40 10.25
N ILE A 153 -8.33 11.32 9.87
CA ILE A 153 -8.02 11.63 8.46
C ILE A 153 -7.30 10.46 7.81
N ASN A 154 -6.24 9.94 8.44
CA ASN A 154 -5.49 8.82 7.90
C ASN A 154 -6.40 7.62 7.58
N ASN A 155 -7.25 7.24 8.53
CA ASN A 155 -8.15 6.11 8.36
C ASN A 155 -9.24 6.37 7.31
N THR A 156 -9.78 7.60 7.25
CA THR A 156 -10.77 7.95 6.23
C THR A 156 -10.16 7.84 4.84
N ILE A 157 -8.94 8.33 4.65
CA ILE A 157 -8.22 8.23 3.37
C ILE A 157 -7.97 6.75 3.01
N GLU A 158 -7.50 5.94 3.97
CA GLU A 158 -7.23 4.52 3.73
C GLU A 158 -8.49 3.75 3.33
N VAL A 159 -9.59 3.93 4.06
CA VAL A 159 -10.87 3.29 3.75
C VAL A 159 -11.39 3.75 2.40
N ALA A 160 -11.35 5.06 2.10
CA ALA A 160 -11.83 5.61 0.84
C ALA A 160 -11.01 5.08 -0.36
N VAL A 161 -9.69 5.12 -0.27
CA VAL A 161 -8.80 4.62 -1.33
C VAL A 161 -9.01 3.13 -1.56
N THR A 162 -9.07 2.32 -0.49
CA THR A 162 -9.30 0.89 -0.61
C THR A 162 -10.70 0.58 -1.17
N ALA A 163 -11.72 1.31 -0.75
CA ALA A 163 -13.07 1.14 -1.28
C ALA A 163 -13.12 1.45 -2.78
N ILE A 164 -12.53 2.57 -3.21
CA ILE A 164 -12.46 2.94 -4.64
C ILE A 164 -11.71 1.88 -5.43
N GLN A 165 -10.57 1.40 -4.91
CA GLN A 165 -9.77 0.36 -5.57
C GLN A 165 -10.55 -0.94 -5.71
N GLN A 166 -11.16 -1.44 -4.64
CA GLN A 166 -11.89 -2.72 -4.66
C GLN A 166 -13.16 -2.65 -5.50
N LEU A 167 -13.94 -1.58 -5.36
CA LEU A 167 -15.13 -1.37 -6.19
C LEU A 167 -14.76 -1.16 -7.66
N GLY A 168 -13.66 -0.47 -7.94
CA GLY A 168 -13.14 -0.30 -9.29
C GLY A 168 -12.76 -1.63 -9.94
N ILE A 169 -12.06 -2.51 -9.21
CA ILE A 169 -11.73 -3.85 -9.69
C ILE A 169 -13.01 -4.64 -10.02
N VAL A 170 -13.95 -4.70 -9.08
CA VAL A 170 -15.21 -5.42 -9.29
C VAL A 170 -15.99 -4.84 -10.47
N ALA A 171 -16.09 -3.51 -10.58
CA ALA A 171 -16.79 -2.87 -11.67
C ALA A 171 -16.17 -3.19 -13.04
N LEU A 172 -14.84 -3.13 -13.16
CA LEU A 172 -14.12 -3.47 -14.39
C LEU A 172 -14.32 -4.93 -14.78
N LEU A 173 -14.26 -5.87 -13.84
CA LEU A 173 -14.45 -7.29 -14.11
C LEU A 173 -15.89 -7.60 -14.53
N VAL A 174 -16.88 -7.00 -13.86
CA VAL A 174 -18.30 -7.21 -14.20
C VAL A 174 -18.68 -6.58 -15.55
N THR A 175 -18.04 -5.47 -15.94
CA THR A 175 -18.28 -4.83 -17.24
C THR A 175 -17.52 -5.48 -18.40
N GLY A 176 -16.60 -6.40 -18.11
CA GLY A 176 -15.86 -7.16 -19.13
C GLY A 176 -14.79 -6.35 -19.87
N HIS A 177 -14.23 -5.34 -19.22
CA HIS A 177 -13.13 -4.51 -19.74
C HIS A 177 -11.84 -4.80 -19.01
#